data_1360c3c645a393acb4e7814953fb4237
#
_entry.id   1360c3c645a393acb4e7814953fb4237
#
_cell.length_a   1.000
_cell.length_b   1.000
_cell.length_c   1.000
_cell.angle_alpha   90.00
_cell.angle_beta   90.00
_cell.angle_gamma   90.00
#
_symmetry.space_group_name_H-M   'P 1'
#
loop_
_entity.id
_entity.type
_entity.pdbx_description
1 polymer ?
#
loop_
_entity_poly.entity_id
_entity_poly.type
_entity_poly.pdbx_seq_one_letter_code
_entity_poly.pdbx_strand_id
1 'polypeptide(L)'
;KTKKREKVAVLGLGYVGMPTFLVLSNIKKNNSYSYHVIGIEKNDNEGKKKINCFKNRIKTIDSSDNEFNKLYNNALTRKDIEVSNNLKDLKECKKIIISINFEIKKDKTYQNLQNLFDQIAKNISKKTLIILQSTLPPGTCHNIILPRFERNLLKRKIKLKEVYFSYSYERVTPGSNYIKSIISSPRCYSGINKISKKKCQNFLLKILKKRKLLTEFKTITECETAKILENSYRAINIAFIDEWTKISEKLNIDLLSIINGIKKRATHNNIMLPGLGVGGYCLTKDPSFIKYTSKKILKSQNKFPIISQAIKVNKQMILTSLKFVKSKTNLRNKKIMICGGSYKEDTNDMRYSPSIEFAIRLKKMGAKVFLHDPWIKEKEIELKKIFFQEKFNEKFDIIIFTVGHKLFKKIKFHKIKKNCLLFDLNNCLNQSQISSLKNKKNFFILGRNNY
;
A
#
# COMPACT_ATOMS: atom_id res chain seq x y z
N LYS A 1 -20.61 -16.62 35.14
CA LYS A 1 -19.64 -17.27 34.21
C LYS A 1 -19.34 -16.28 33.10
N THR A 2 -18.16 -15.65 33.09
CA THR A 2 -17.69 -14.79 32.00
C THR A 2 -17.63 -15.61 30.70
N LYS A 3 -18.50 -15.31 29.76
CA LYS A 3 -18.59 -16.02 28.50
C LYS A 3 -17.21 -15.93 27.79
N LYS A 4 -16.53 -17.05 27.60
CA LYS A 4 -15.22 -17.13 26.94
C LYS A 4 -15.31 -16.45 25.59
N ARG A 5 -14.51 -15.38 25.36
CA ARG A 5 -14.52 -14.62 24.10
C ARG A 5 -14.08 -15.50 22.95
N GLU A 6 -14.65 -15.26 21.77
CA GLU A 6 -14.27 -15.97 20.57
C GLU A 6 -12.84 -15.58 20.14
N LYS A 7 -11.95 -16.57 19.92
CA LYS A 7 -10.59 -16.35 19.45
C LYS A 7 -10.55 -16.11 17.95
N VAL A 8 -9.85 -15.07 17.55
CA VAL A 8 -9.63 -14.65 16.15
C VAL A 8 -8.16 -14.47 15.92
N ALA A 9 -7.60 -15.07 14.86
CA ALA A 9 -6.22 -14.89 14.47
C ALA A 9 -6.09 -13.94 13.27
N VAL A 10 -5.03 -13.12 13.26
CA VAL A 10 -4.59 -12.33 12.11
C VAL A 10 -3.16 -12.71 11.78
N LEU A 11 -2.94 -13.33 10.62
CA LEU A 11 -1.64 -13.75 10.13
C LEU A 11 -1.01 -12.64 9.28
N GLY A 12 0.18 -12.21 9.67
CA GLY A 12 0.91 -11.12 9.05
C GLY A 12 0.47 -9.74 9.57
N LEU A 13 1.29 -9.15 10.46
CA LEU A 13 1.06 -7.84 11.08
C LEU A 13 1.81 -6.72 10.35
N GLY A 14 1.70 -6.72 9.02
CA GLY A 14 2.20 -5.63 8.16
C GLY A 14 1.17 -4.51 8.00
N TYR A 15 1.37 -3.68 6.96
CA TYR A 15 0.51 -2.51 6.67
C TYR A 15 -0.98 -2.85 6.41
N VAL A 16 -1.34 -4.08 6.14
CA VAL A 16 -2.75 -4.55 6.01
C VAL A 16 -3.23 -5.25 7.27
N GLY A 17 -2.44 -6.19 7.78
CA GLY A 17 -2.86 -7.01 8.91
C GLY A 17 -2.86 -6.28 10.23
N MET A 18 -1.90 -5.38 10.50
CA MET A 18 -1.87 -4.63 11.76
C MET A 18 -3.13 -3.78 11.97
N PRO A 19 -3.56 -2.89 11.05
CA PRO A 19 -4.80 -2.15 11.25
C PRO A 19 -6.03 -3.06 11.34
N THR A 20 -6.08 -4.19 10.61
CA THR A 20 -7.15 -5.19 10.76
C THR A 20 -7.14 -5.80 12.16
N PHE A 21 -5.98 -6.18 12.69
CA PHE A 21 -5.78 -6.69 14.05
C PHE A 21 -6.25 -5.66 15.10
N LEU A 22 -5.87 -4.39 14.96
CA LEU A 22 -6.27 -3.33 15.86
C LEU A 22 -7.78 -3.07 15.84
N VAL A 23 -8.41 -3.04 14.67
CA VAL A 23 -9.86 -2.87 14.55
C VAL A 23 -10.58 -4.04 15.22
N LEU A 24 -10.18 -5.28 14.96
CA LEU A 24 -10.77 -6.46 15.57
C LEU A 24 -10.61 -6.47 17.09
N SER A 25 -9.46 -6.08 17.59
CA SER A 25 -9.17 -5.97 19.02
C SER A 25 -10.08 -4.98 19.74
N ASN A 26 -10.62 -4.00 19.01
CA ASN A 26 -11.42 -2.91 19.58
C ASN A 26 -12.93 -3.03 19.30
N ILE A 27 -13.38 -4.09 18.62
CA ILE A 27 -14.84 -4.34 18.44
C ILE A 27 -15.47 -4.68 19.80
N LYS A 28 -16.49 -3.89 20.18
CA LYS A 28 -17.27 -4.09 21.40
C LYS A 28 -18.71 -4.49 21.09
N LYS A 29 -19.30 -5.26 21.98
CA LYS A 29 -20.72 -5.56 22.08
C LYS A 29 -21.14 -5.42 23.55
N ASN A 30 -22.16 -4.62 23.82
CA ASN A 30 -22.62 -4.32 25.20
C ASN A 30 -21.44 -3.91 26.10
N ASN A 31 -20.65 -2.92 25.70
CA ASN A 31 -19.44 -2.40 26.37
C ASN A 31 -18.31 -3.43 26.62
N SER A 32 -18.46 -4.69 26.25
CA SER A 32 -17.43 -5.73 26.36
C SER A 32 -16.76 -5.99 25.02
N TYR A 33 -15.44 -6.22 25.02
CA TYR A 33 -14.72 -6.61 23.81
C TYR A 33 -15.21 -7.93 23.27
N SER A 34 -15.45 -8.01 21.96
CA SER A 34 -16.08 -9.17 21.30
C SER A 34 -15.13 -10.32 21.07
N TYR A 35 -13.83 -10.06 20.95
CA TYR A 35 -12.83 -11.04 20.56
C TYR A 35 -11.62 -11.04 21.47
N HIS A 36 -11.03 -12.23 21.60
CA HIS A 36 -9.64 -12.43 21.99
C HIS A 36 -8.85 -12.51 20.67
N VAL A 37 -7.96 -11.58 20.40
CA VAL A 37 -7.29 -11.46 19.10
C VAL A 37 -5.83 -11.88 19.22
N ILE A 38 -5.39 -12.78 18.35
CA ILE A 38 -4.03 -13.28 18.27
C ILE A 38 -3.41 -12.82 16.95
N GLY A 39 -2.36 -12.00 17.02
CA GLY A 39 -1.53 -11.67 15.86
C GLY A 39 -0.47 -12.74 15.65
N ILE A 40 -0.35 -13.29 14.44
CA ILE A 40 0.66 -14.30 14.14
C ILE A 40 1.61 -13.79 13.07
N GLU A 41 2.88 -13.70 13.39
CA GLU A 41 3.96 -13.35 12.47
C GLU A 41 4.78 -14.57 12.06
N LYS A 42 5.53 -14.41 10.98
CA LYS A 42 6.43 -15.43 10.48
C LYS A 42 7.55 -15.72 11.48
N ASN A 43 7.95 -16.99 11.59
CA ASN A 43 9.05 -17.38 12.47
C ASN A 43 10.42 -17.13 11.81
N ASP A 44 10.71 -15.87 11.51
CA ASP A 44 12.02 -15.38 11.06
C ASP A 44 12.47 -14.17 11.90
N ASN A 45 13.63 -13.62 11.60
CA ASN A 45 14.20 -12.52 12.38
C ASN A 45 13.30 -11.27 12.38
N GLU A 46 12.65 -10.95 11.26
CA GLU A 46 11.73 -9.82 11.18
C GLU A 46 10.46 -10.05 12.03
N GLY A 47 9.86 -11.22 11.92
CA GLY A 47 8.68 -11.60 12.71
C GLY A 47 8.98 -11.61 14.21
N LYS A 48 10.12 -12.22 14.62
CA LYS A 48 10.56 -12.21 16.03
C LYS A 48 10.78 -10.78 16.56
N LYS A 49 11.37 -9.89 15.75
CA LYS A 49 11.54 -8.48 16.10
C LYS A 49 10.20 -7.79 16.34
N LYS A 50 9.22 -7.98 15.45
CA LYS A 50 7.87 -7.40 15.62
C LYS A 50 7.19 -7.90 16.89
N ILE A 51 7.28 -9.20 17.17
CA ILE A 51 6.73 -9.80 18.40
C ILE A 51 7.38 -9.20 19.64
N ASN A 52 8.69 -9.08 19.66
CA ASN A 52 9.42 -8.47 20.78
C ASN A 52 9.04 -7.00 20.96
N CYS A 53 8.92 -6.23 19.88
CA CYS A 53 8.45 -4.85 19.96
C CYS A 53 7.07 -4.79 20.62
N PHE A 54 6.11 -5.63 20.17
CA PHE A 54 4.76 -5.64 20.72
C PHE A 54 4.77 -6.01 22.22
N LYS A 55 5.51 -7.04 22.62
CA LYS A 55 5.66 -7.47 24.02
C LYS A 55 6.24 -6.36 24.90
N ASN A 56 7.19 -5.59 24.37
CA ASN A 56 7.79 -4.45 25.04
C ASN A 56 7.00 -3.15 24.90
N ARG A 57 5.74 -3.21 24.43
CA ARG A 57 4.85 -2.06 24.21
C ARG A 57 5.39 -1.03 23.22
N ILE A 58 6.22 -1.47 22.27
CA ILE A 58 6.79 -0.64 21.22
C ILE A 58 5.99 -0.83 19.93
N LYS A 59 5.60 0.27 19.31
CA LYS A 59 4.91 0.24 18.01
C LYS A 59 5.86 -0.22 16.91
N THR A 60 5.35 -1.08 16.03
CA THR A 60 6.09 -1.57 14.85
C THR A 60 5.77 -0.79 13.57
N ILE A 61 4.71 0.02 13.60
CA ILE A 61 4.26 0.89 12.50
C ILE A 61 3.96 2.26 13.09
N ASP A 62 4.63 3.28 12.59
CA ASP A 62 4.31 4.67 12.87
C ASP A 62 3.24 5.15 11.86
N SER A 63 2.27 5.92 12.34
CA SER A 63 1.18 6.44 11.52
C SER A 63 0.79 7.85 11.91
N SER A 64 0.45 8.65 10.92
CA SER A 64 -0.16 9.98 11.10
C SER A 64 -1.65 9.92 11.49
N ASP A 65 -2.26 8.73 11.53
CA ASP A 65 -3.65 8.54 11.93
C ASP A 65 -3.76 8.44 13.47
N ASN A 66 -4.38 9.43 14.07
CA ASN A 66 -4.60 9.47 15.53
C ASN A 66 -5.45 8.28 16.01
N GLU A 67 -6.45 7.85 15.23
CA GLU A 67 -7.28 6.70 15.57
C GLU A 67 -6.45 5.41 15.57
N PHE A 68 -5.58 5.22 14.56
CA PHE A 68 -4.64 4.10 14.53
C PHE A 68 -3.77 4.07 15.78
N ASN A 69 -3.19 5.22 16.15
CA ASN A 69 -2.32 5.32 17.32
C ASN A 69 -3.07 5.02 18.62
N LYS A 70 -4.31 5.51 18.75
CA LYS A 70 -5.19 5.23 19.90
C LYS A 70 -5.51 3.73 20.03
N LEU A 71 -5.92 3.09 18.94
CA LEU A 71 -6.23 1.67 18.92
C LEU A 71 -4.98 0.81 19.19
N TYR A 72 -3.82 1.23 18.70
CA TYR A 72 -2.55 0.54 18.93
C TYR A 72 -2.15 0.61 20.41
N ASN A 73 -2.16 1.80 21.01
CA ASN A 73 -1.85 1.97 22.42
C ASN A 73 -2.79 1.13 23.30
N ASN A 74 -4.09 1.11 22.99
CA ASN A 74 -5.06 0.28 23.70
C ASN A 74 -4.73 -1.23 23.56
N ALA A 75 -4.33 -1.69 22.38
CA ALA A 75 -3.94 -3.09 22.18
C ALA A 75 -2.69 -3.48 22.99
N LEU A 76 -1.70 -2.58 23.10
CA LEU A 76 -0.45 -2.83 23.83
C LEU A 76 -0.63 -2.99 25.35
N THR A 77 -1.71 -2.45 25.92
CA THR A 77 -1.97 -2.50 27.38
C THR A 77 -2.88 -3.66 27.79
N ARG A 78 -3.50 -4.35 26.84
CA ARG A 78 -4.51 -5.37 27.11
C ARG A 78 -3.92 -6.78 27.19
N LYS A 79 -4.32 -7.52 28.22
CA LYS A 79 -3.91 -8.93 28.45
C LYS A 79 -4.59 -9.95 27.53
N ASP A 80 -5.72 -9.57 26.90
CA ASP A 80 -6.49 -10.44 25.98
C ASP A 80 -6.12 -10.21 24.50
N ILE A 81 -4.99 -9.57 24.26
CA ILE A 81 -4.37 -9.36 22.95
C ILE A 81 -2.99 -10.01 22.97
N GLU A 82 -2.79 -10.95 22.07
CA GLU A 82 -1.55 -11.72 22.00
C GLU A 82 -0.87 -11.57 20.64
N VAL A 83 0.46 -11.69 20.62
CA VAL A 83 1.25 -11.76 19.39
C VAL A 83 2.21 -12.94 19.49
N SER A 84 2.24 -13.81 18.48
CA SER A 84 2.94 -15.07 18.45
C SER A 84 3.57 -15.35 17.08
N ASN A 85 4.47 -16.31 16.99
CA ASN A 85 4.93 -16.94 15.75
C ASN A 85 4.55 -18.42 15.68
N ASN A 86 3.69 -18.89 16.56
CA ASN A 86 3.29 -20.29 16.68
C ASN A 86 1.95 -20.53 15.99
N LEU A 87 1.95 -21.23 14.86
CA LEU A 87 0.73 -21.60 14.15
C LEU A 87 -0.16 -22.62 14.89
N LYS A 88 0.33 -23.26 15.96
CA LYS A 88 -0.50 -24.14 16.81
C LYS A 88 -1.62 -23.35 17.52
N ASP A 89 -1.44 -22.04 17.73
CA ASP A 89 -2.45 -21.17 18.34
C ASP A 89 -3.74 -21.09 17.50
N LEU A 90 -3.68 -21.44 16.21
CA LEU A 90 -4.84 -21.50 15.31
C LEU A 90 -5.88 -22.57 15.73
N LYS A 91 -5.50 -23.59 16.52
CA LYS A 91 -6.38 -24.68 16.94
C LYS A 91 -7.62 -24.16 17.66
N GLU A 92 -7.48 -23.12 18.45
CA GLU A 92 -8.57 -22.52 19.21
C GLU A 92 -9.30 -21.40 18.49
N CYS A 93 -8.75 -20.93 17.35
CA CYS A 93 -9.32 -19.81 16.61
C CYS A 93 -10.52 -20.25 15.77
N LYS A 94 -11.63 -19.53 15.91
CA LYS A 94 -12.83 -19.74 15.09
C LYS A 94 -12.81 -18.96 13.79
N LYS A 95 -11.95 -17.93 13.70
CA LYS A 95 -11.75 -17.09 12.52
C LYS A 95 -10.27 -16.80 12.34
N ILE A 96 -9.83 -16.84 11.11
CA ILE A 96 -8.45 -16.59 10.71
C ILE A 96 -8.46 -15.64 9.52
N ILE A 97 -7.80 -14.49 9.68
CA ILE A 97 -7.56 -13.53 8.61
C ILE A 97 -6.12 -13.66 8.17
N ILE A 98 -5.88 -13.80 6.87
CA ILE A 98 -4.53 -13.98 6.31
C ILE A 98 -4.19 -12.76 5.47
N SER A 99 -3.24 -11.93 5.96
CA SER A 99 -2.81 -10.66 5.36
C SER A 99 -1.30 -10.65 5.13
N ILE A 100 -0.79 -11.68 4.46
CA ILE A 100 0.64 -11.85 4.17
C ILE A 100 1.01 -11.23 2.83
N ASN A 101 2.27 -10.81 2.71
CA ASN A 101 2.81 -10.37 1.43
C ASN A 101 2.98 -11.57 0.48
N PHE A 102 2.59 -11.37 -0.79
CA PHE A 102 2.84 -12.29 -1.87
C PHE A 102 3.67 -11.62 -2.96
N GLU A 103 4.75 -12.28 -3.35
CA GLU A 103 5.66 -11.83 -4.39
C GLU A 103 5.90 -12.95 -5.41
N ILE A 104 6.04 -12.57 -6.68
CA ILE A 104 6.45 -13.50 -7.72
C ILE A 104 7.98 -13.67 -7.64
N LYS A 105 8.41 -14.85 -7.21
CA LYS A 105 9.83 -15.25 -7.12
C LYS A 105 10.05 -16.46 -8.00
N LYS A 106 10.53 -16.27 -9.23
CA LYS A 106 10.82 -17.36 -10.19
C LYS A 106 10.13 -18.71 -9.85
N ASP A 107 10.88 -19.78 -9.59
CA ASP A 107 10.32 -21.11 -9.40
C ASP A 107 9.71 -21.39 -8.00
N LYS A 108 10.03 -20.55 -7.01
CA LYS A 108 9.54 -20.70 -5.62
C LYS A 108 8.34 -19.82 -5.27
N THR A 109 7.68 -19.24 -6.27
CA THR A 109 6.60 -18.26 -6.05
C THR A 109 5.48 -18.76 -5.15
N TYR A 110 4.99 -19.97 -5.38
CA TYR A 110 3.88 -20.52 -4.59
C TYR A 110 4.32 -21.37 -3.40
N GLN A 111 5.57 -21.79 -3.32
CA GLN A 111 6.04 -22.70 -2.30
C GLN A 111 5.79 -22.19 -0.87
N ASN A 112 6.13 -20.92 -0.61
CA ASN A 112 5.90 -20.33 0.71
C ASN A 112 4.41 -20.26 1.06
N LEU A 113 3.57 -19.91 0.08
CA LEU A 113 2.13 -19.85 0.25
C LEU A 113 1.55 -21.24 0.51
N GLN A 114 1.95 -22.23 -0.26
CA GLN A 114 1.55 -23.62 -0.09
C GLN A 114 1.97 -24.17 1.27
N ASN A 115 3.22 -23.94 1.69
CA ASN A 115 3.72 -24.37 2.98
C ASN A 115 2.93 -23.72 4.14
N LEU A 116 2.57 -22.45 4.02
CA LEU A 116 1.72 -21.80 5.02
C LEU A 116 0.35 -22.49 5.12
N PHE A 117 -0.31 -22.76 3.98
CA PHE A 117 -1.61 -23.42 3.98
C PHE A 117 -1.53 -24.87 4.45
N ASP A 118 -0.43 -25.58 4.25
CA ASP A 118 -0.18 -26.90 4.85
C ASP A 118 -0.15 -26.81 6.39
N GLN A 119 0.55 -25.79 6.91
CA GLN A 119 0.62 -25.59 8.36
C GLN A 119 -0.74 -25.16 8.93
N ILE A 120 -1.48 -24.30 8.22
CA ILE A 120 -2.83 -23.90 8.62
C ILE A 120 -3.73 -25.16 8.66
N ALA A 121 -3.72 -25.99 7.61
CA ALA A 121 -4.50 -27.23 7.57
C ALA A 121 -4.19 -28.19 8.73
N LYS A 122 -2.93 -28.26 9.18
CA LYS A 122 -2.51 -29.07 10.34
C LYS A 122 -3.06 -28.54 11.67
N ASN A 123 -3.34 -27.26 11.78
CA ASN A 123 -3.60 -26.62 13.08
C ASN A 123 -5.03 -26.12 13.27
N ILE A 124 -5.87 -26.03 12.25
CA ILE A 124 -7.24 -25.54 12.38
C ILE A 124 -8.23 -26.62 12.86
N SER A 125 -9.36 -26.14 13.35
CA SER A 125 -10.52 -26.98 13.74
C SER A 125 -11.62 -26.93 12.68
N LYS A 126 -12.55 -27.91 12.72
CA LYS A 126 -13.79 -27.86 11.93
C LYS A 126 -14.55 -26.54 12.23
N LYS A 127 -15.32 -26.08 11.27
CA LYS A 127 -16.12 -24.83 11.33
C LYS A 127 -15.30 -23.55 11.51
N THR A 128 -13.98 -23.58 11.28
CA THR A 128 -13.14 -22.38 11.25
C THR A 128 -13.40 -21.58 9.97
N LEU A 129 -13.62 -20.27 10.11
CA LEU A 129 -13.69 -19.33 9.00
C LEU A 129 -12.27 -18.82 8.65
N ILE A 130 -11.85 -19.02 7.42
CA ILE A 130 -10.60 -18.48 6.88
C ILE A 130 -10.95 -17.40 5.87
N ILE A 131 -10.38 -16.20 6.01
CA ILE A 131 -10.51 -15.10 5.07
C ILE A 131 -9.11 -14.72 4.57
N LEU A 132 -8.83 -15.02 3.32
CA LEU A 132 -7.58 -14.65 2.68
C LEU A 132 -7.73 -13.23 2.10
N GLN A 133 -6.87 -12.31 2.56
CA GLN A 133 -6.87 -10.90 2.14
C GLN A 133 -5.69 -10.53 1.24
N SER A 134 -4.68 -11.39 1.16
CA SER A 134 -3.50 -11.16 0.33
C SER A 134 -3.86 -11.02 -1.14
N THR A 135 -3.25 -10.06 -1.82
CA THR A 135 -3.39 -9.93 -3.29
C THR A 135 -2.64 -11.05 -3.98
N LEU A 136 -3.35 -11.81 -4.80
CA LEU A 136 -2.84 -13.00 -5.51
C LEU A 136 -3.13 -12.92 -7.01
N PRO A 137 -2.34 -13.62 -7.84
CA PRO A 137 -2.70 -13.85 -9.24
C PRO A 137 -4.07 -14.55 -9.34
N PRO A 138 -4.97 -14.11 -10.24
CA PRO A 138 -6.28 -14.72 -10.43
C PRO A 138 -6.21 -16.24 -10.64
N GLY A 139 -7.07 -16.99 -9.95
CA GLY A 139 -7.11 -18.45 -9.99
C GLY A 139 -6.17 -19.14 -9.00
N THR A 140 -5.37 -18.40 -8.23
CA THR A 140 -4.42 -18.97 -7.26
C THR A 140 -5.14 -19.78 -6.17
N CYS A 141 -6.22 -19.28 -5.60
CA CYS A 141 -6.95 -20.02 -4.57
C CYS A 141 -7.45 -21.37 -5.08
N HIS A 142 -8.11 -21.37 -6.25
CA HIS A 142 -8.72 -22.58 -6.79
C HIS A 142 -7.68 -23.62 -7.25
N ASN A 143 -6.65 -23.18 -7.98
CA ASN A 143 -5.73 -24.09 -8.66
C ASN A 143 -4.50 -24.45 -7.82
N ILE A 144 -4.12 -23.63 -6.86
CA ILE A 144 -2.84 -23.79 -6.13
C ILE A 144 -3.08 -24.08 -4.64
N ILE A 145 -3.98 -23.31 -3.98
CA ILE A 145 -4.16 -23.40 -2.54
C ILE A 145 -5.11 -24.55 -2.18
N LEU A 146 -6.34 -24.49 -2.68
CA LEU A 146 -7.42 -25.38 -2.23
C LEU A 146 -7.13 -26.87 -2.45
N PRO A 147 -6.56 -27.33 -3.58
CA PRO A 147 -6.30 -28.76 -3.78
C PRO A 147 -5.32 -29.34 -2.75
N ARG A 148 -4.27 -28.56 -2.42
CA ARG A 148 -3.26 -28.99 -1.45
C ARG A 148 -3.78 -28.85 -0.01
N PHE A 149 -4.53 -27.80 0.27
CA PHE A 149 -5.17 -27.55 1.56
C PHE A 149 -6.17 -28.65 1.90
N GLU A 150 -7.04 -29.03 0.97
CA GLU A 150 -8.01 -30.13 1.13
C GLU A 150 -7.32 -31.46 1.40
N ARG A 151 -6.28 -31.81 0.63
CA ARG A 151 -5.49 -33.03 0.86
C ARG A 151 -4.93 -33.09 2.28
N ASN A 152 -4.46 -31.99 2.83
CA ASN A 152 -3.92 -31.95 4.19
C ASN A 152 -5.02 -31.97 5.26
N LEU A 153 -6.19 -31.42 5.00
CA LEU A 153 -7.37 -31.57 5.88
C LEU A 153 -7.87 -33.02 5.94
N LEU A 154 -7.92 -33.69 4.77
CA LEU A 154 -8.34 -35.09 4.69
C LEU A 154 -7.46 -36.03 5.50
N LYS A 155 -6.15 -35.81 5.60
CA LYS A 155 -5.25 -36.56 6.50
C LYS A 155 -5.66 -36.45 7.96
N ARG A 156 -6.44 -35.45 8.35
CA ARG A 156 -7.01 -35.26 9.68
C ARG A 156 -8.51 -35.59 9.76
N LYS A 157 -9.04 -36.27 8.77
CA LYS A 157 -10.47 -36.65 8.68
C LYS A 157 -11.39 -35.41 8.71
N ILE A 158 -10.93 -34.28 8.13
CA ILE A 158 -11.70 -33.06 7.97
C ILE A 158 -11.97 -32.87 6.48
N LYS A 159 -13.24 -32.79 6.08
CA LYS A 159 -13.63 -32.48 4.69
C LYS A 159 -13.58 -30.98 4.46
N LEU A 160 -13.24 -30.53 3.25
CA LEU A 160 -13.16 -29.09 2.90
C LEU A 160 -14.47 -28.35 3.20
N LYS A 161 -15.64 -28.98 3.00
CA LYS A 161 -16.95 -28.41 3.34
C LYS A 161 -17.19 -28.16 4.83
N GLU A 162 -16.37 -28.72 5.70
CA GLU A 162 -16.43 -28.52 7.17
C GLU A 162 -15.61 -27.30 7.61
N VAL A 163 -14.91 -26.64 6.68
CA VAL A 163 -14.15 -25.38 6.88
C VAL A 163 -14.74 -24.30 5.98
N TYR A 164 -14.80 -23.07 6.46
CA TYR A 164 -15.38 -21.95 5.69
C TYR A 164 -14.24 -21.13 5.07
N PHE A 165 -13.84 -21.48 3.85
CA PHE A 165 -12.79 -20.72 3.14
C PHE A 165 -13.40 -19.61 2.29
N SER A 166 -12.84 -18.41 2.42
CA SER A 166 -13.29 -17.20 1.75
C SER A 166 -12.10 -16.32 1.34
N TYR A 167 -12.34 -15.45 0.38
CA TYR A 167 -11.39 -14.45 -0.09
C TYR A 167 -12.03 -13.05 -0.05
N SER A 168 -11.31 -12.05 0.46
CA SER A 168 -11.78 -10.67 0.49
C SER A 168 -10.58 -9.73 0.56
N TYR A 169 -10.18 -9.17 -0.57
CA TYR A 169 -9.04 -8.26 -0.61
C TYR A 169 -9.33 -6.90 0.05
N GLU A 170 -8.25 -6.25 0.46
CA GLU A 170 -8.28 -4.95 1.14
C GLU A 170 -8.00 -3.78 0.20
N ARG A 171 -8.57 -2.62 0.54
CA ARG A 171 -8.28 -1.31 -0.05
C ARG A 171 -7.65 -0.38 0.99
N VAL A 172 -6.72 -0.91 1.76
CA VAL A 172 -6.03 -0.19 2.83
C VAL A 172 -5.18 0.93 2.25
N THR A 173 -5.25 2.07 2.89
CA THR A 173 -4.49 3.26 2.51
C THR A 173 -3.78 3.80 3.75
N PRO A 174 -2.48 3.51 3.95
CA PRO A 174 -1.68 4.12 5.01
C PRO A 174 -1.69 5.65 4.94
N GLY A 175 -1.50 6.32 6.05
CA GLY A 175 -1.56 7.78 6.18
C GLY A 175 -2.67 8.22 7.13
N SER A 176 -3.11 9.48 7.06
CA SER A 176 -4.02 10.11 8.03
C SER A 176 -5.45 9.54 8.12
N ASN A 177 -5.84 8.65 7.21
CA ASN A 177 -7.14 7.96 7.21
C ASN A 177 -6.99 6.44 7.24
N TYR A 178 -5.98 5.94 7.92
CA TYR A 178 -5.60 4.53 7.87
C TYR A 178 -6.71 3.61 8.40
N ILE A 179 -7.22 3.86 9.61
CA ILE A 179 -8.34 3.08 10.18
C ILE A 179 -9.63 3.29 9.39
N LYS A 180 -9.91 4.54 8.98
CA LYS A 180 -11.07 4.83 8.13
C LYS A 180 -11.04 4.02 6.84
N SER A 181 -9.87 3.79 6.24
CA SER A 181 -9.73 2.95 5.05
C SER A 181 -10.11 1.48 5.29
N ILE A 182 -9.96 0.96 6.52
CA ILE A 182 -10.38 -0.40 6.89
C ILE A 182 -11.90 -0.49 7.08
N ILE A 183 -12.50 0.48 7.77
CA ILE A 183 -13.89 0.37 8.24
C ILE A 183 -14.91 0.98 7.27
N SER A 184 -14.47 1.80 6.30
CA SER A 184 -15.36 2.56 5.42
C SER A 184 -15.14 2.30 3.93
N SER A 185 -14.06 1.61 3.52
CA SER A 185 -13.85 1.29 2.11
C SER A 185 -14.75 0.14 1.66
N PRO A 186 -15.34 0.23 0.45
CA PRO A 186 -16.05 -0.89 -0.14
C PRO A 186 -15.17 -2.13 -0.24
N ARG A 187 -15.74 -3.31 -0.02
CA ARG A 187 -15.04 -4.60 -0.12
C ARG A 187 -15.77 -5.56 -1.02
N CYS A 188 -14.99 -6.30 -1.80
CA CYS A 188 -15.47 -7.46 -2.52
C CYS A 188 -15.11 -8.73 -1.74
N TYR A 189 -15.99 -9.71 -1.77
CA TYR A 189 -15.74 -10.99 -1.12
C TYR A 189 -16.39 -12.13 -1.89
N SER A 190 -15.86 -13.33 -1.67
CA SER A 190 -16.44 -14.59 -2.12
C SER A 190 -16.00 -15.73 -1.20
N GLY A 191 -16.52 -16.94 -1.44
CA GLY A 191 -16.18 -18.15 -0.69
C GLY A 191 -16.39 -19.40 -1.54
N ILE A 192 -15.85 -20.53 -1.09
CA ILE A 192 -15.93 -21.80 -1.81
C ILE A 192 -17.37 -22.34 -1.97
N ASN A 193 -18.31 -21.88 -1.14
CA ASN A 193 -19.72 -22.23 -1.19
C ASN A 193 -20.59 -21.14 -0.54
N LYS A 194 -21.92 -21.29 -0.62
CA LYS A 194 -22.89 -20.34 -0.04
C LYS A 194 -22.70 -20.11 1.46
N ILE A 195 -22.36 -21.17 2.22
CA ILE A 195 -22.18 -21.08 3.67
C ILE A 195 -20.91 -20.25 3.99
N SER A 196 -19.81 -20.51 3.29
CA SER A 196 -18.56 -19.75 3.43
C SER A 196 -18.75 -18.26 3.12
N LYS A 197 -19.47 -17.93 2.02
CA LYS A 197 -19.81 -16.55 1.67
C LYS A 197 -20.63 -15.88 2.78
N LYS A 198 -21.66 -16.53 3.30
CA LYS A 198 -22.50 -15.97 4.36
C LYS A 198 -21.74 -15.74 5.66
N LYS A 199 -20.86 -16.68 6.04
CA LYS A 199 -19.99 -16.54 7.22
C LYS A 199 -19.01 -15.37 7.05
N CYS A 200 -18.41 -15.25 5.86
CA CYS A 200 -17.53 -14.14 5.51
C CYS A 200 -18.27 -12.78 5.57
N GLN A 201 -19.42 -12.67 4.93
CA GLN A 201 -20.28 -11.48 4.96
C GLN A 201 -20.59 -11.04 6.39
N ASN A 202 -21.11 -11.96 7.21
CA ASN A 202 -21.48 -11.68 8.60
C ASN A 202 -20.28 -11.21 9.44
N PHE A 203 -19.08 -11.71 9.15
CA PHE A 203 -17.88 -11.27 9.83
C PHE A 203 -17.41 -9.89 9.34
N LEU A 204 -17.38 -9.67 8.03
CA LEU A 204 -16.99 -8.37 7.45
C LEU A 204 -17.93 -7.24 7.89
N LEU A 205 -19.23 -7.52 8.08
CA LEU A 205 -20.20 -6.55 8.58
C LEU A 205 -19.90 -6.08 10.02
N LYS A 206 -19.19 -6.86 10.82
CA LYS A 206 -18.75 -6.44 12.15
C LYS A 206 -17.62 -5.39 12.07
N ILE A 207 -16.84 -5.39 10.99
CA ILE A 207 -15.77 -4.43 10.71
C ILE A 207 -16.35 -3.19 10.02
N LEU A 208 -17.09 -3.37 8.93
CA LEU A 208 -17.56 -2.29 8.05
C LEU A 208 -18.84 -1.59 8.54
N LYS A 209 -19.63 -2.25 9.37
CA LYS A 209 -20.91 -1.77 9.93
C LYS A 209 -21.99 -1.37 8.89
N LYS A 210 -21.70 -1.40 7.60
CA LYS A 210 -22.62 -0.99 6.51
C LYS A 210 -22.63 -2.03 5.40
N ARG A 211 -23.82 -2.68 5.18
CA ARG A 211 -23.95 -3.74 4.17
C ARG A 211 -23.71 -3.23 2.74
N LYS A 212 -24.09 -1.99 2.42
CA LYS A 212 -23.87 -1.38 1.11
C LYS A 212 -22.40 -1.28 0.68
N LEU A 213 -21.47 -1.44 1.62
CA LEU A 213 -20.02 -1.48 1.34
C LEU A 213 -19.53 -2.87 0.90
N LEU A 214 -20.39 -3.90 0.92
CA LEU A 214 -20.01 -5.27 0.56
C LEU A 214 -20.58 -5.67 -0.79
N THR A 215 -19.71 -6.13 -1.69
CA THR A 215 -20.07 -6.73 -2.97
C THR A 215 -19.71 -8.20 -2.95
N GLU A 216 -20.70 -9.08 -3.07
CA GLU A 216 -20.49 -10.51 -3.21
C GLU A 216 -20.21 -10.88 -4.66
N PHE A 217 -19.11 -11.59 -4.90
CA PHE A 217 -18.82 -12.21 -6.19
C PHE A 217 -19.23 -13.69 -6.20
N LYS A 218 -19.54 -14.19 -7.40
CA LYS A 218 -19.94 -15.58 -7.59
C LYS A 218 -18.83 -16.56 -7.20
N THR A 219 -17.57 -16.25 -7.56
CA THR A 219 -16.41 -17.09 -7.32
C THR A 219 -15.26 -16.34 -6.65
N ILE A 220 -14.37 -17.07 -6.00
CA ILE A 220 -13.13 -16.51 -5.44
C ILE A 220 -12.25 -15.93 -6.56
N THR A 221 -12.19 -16.60 -7.71
CA THR A 221 -11.41 -16.15 -8.86
C THR A 221 -11.86 -14.78 -9.38
N GLU A 222 -13.18 -14.51 -9.42
CA GLU A 222 -13.69 -13.18 -9.73
C GLU A 222 -13.19 -12.13 -8.72
N CYS A 223 -13.17 -12.49 -7.44
CA CYS A 223 -12.69 -11.57 -6.40
C CYS A 223 -11.16 -11.31 -6.51
N GLU A 224 -10.36 -12.33 -6.82
CA GLU A 224 -8.93 -12.18 -7.11
C GLU A 224 -8.71 -11.30 -8.34
N THR A 225 -9.50 -11.53 -9.41
CA THR A 225 -9.43 -10.79 -10.67
C THR A 225 -9.77 -9.32 -10.48
N ALA A 226 -10.81 -9.00 -9.71
CA ALA A 226 -11.23 -7.63 -9.43
C ALA A 226 -10.09 -6.80 -8.83
N LYS A 227 -9.30 -7.37 -7.91
CA LYS A 227 -8.15 -6.67 -7.32
C LYS A 227 -7.06 -6.36 -8.35
N ILE A 228 -6.75 -7.31 -9.21
CA ILE A 228 -5.71 -7.13 -10.23
C ILE A 228 -6.18 -6.16 -11.32
N LEU A 229 -7.44 -6.25 -11.73
CA LEU A 229 -8.05 -5.33 -12.69
C LEU A 229 -8.04 -3.87 -12.18
N GLU A 230 -8.46 -3.66 -10.91
CA GLU A 230 -8.44 -2.34 -10.25
C GLU A 230 -7.05 -1.71 -10.24
N ASN A 231 -6.02 -2.48 -9.85
CA ASN A 231 -4.64 -2.00 -9.81
C ASN A 231 -4.04 -1.81 -11.22
N SER A 232 -4.40 -2.66 -12.18
CA SER A 232 -3.98 -2.52 -13.58
C SER A 232 -4.59 -1.26 -14.23
N TYR A 233 -5.89 -1.02 -14.03
CA TYR A 233 -6.56 0.19 -14.51
C TYR A 233 -5.86 1.45 -13.98
N ARG A 234 -5.56 1.49 -12.69
CA ARG A 234 -4.86 2.63 -12.08
C ARG A 234 -3.45 2.81 -12.67
N ALA A 235 -2.70 1.73 -12.86
CA ALA A 235 -1.36 1.79 -13.44
C ALA A 235 -1.37 2.30 -14.90
N ILE A 236 -2.36 1.90 -15.70
CA ILE A 236 -2.56 2.36 -17.09
C ILE A 236 -2.91 3.86 -17.10
N ASN A 237 -3.83 4.30 -16.23
CA ASN A 237 -4.26 5.70 -16.17
C ASN A 237 -3.09 6.64 -15.77
N ILE A 238 -2.20 6.19 -14.88
CA ILE A 238 -0.98 6.95 -14.54
C ILE A 238 -0.03 7.01 -15.73
N ALA A 239 0.22 5.89 -16.41
CA ALA A 239 1.10 5.83 -17.57
C ALA A 239 0.59 6.72 -18.72
N PHE A 240 -0.72 6.73 -18.96
CA PHE A 240 -1.37 7.61 -19.94
C PHE A 240 -1.05 9.09 -19.68
N ILE A 241 -1.14 9.55 -18.44
CA ILE A 241 -0.87 10.95 -18.10
C ILE A 241 0.63 11.29 -18.17
N ASP A 242 1.54 10.36 -17.91
CA ASP A 242 2.97 10.61 -18.13
C ASP A 242 3.30 10.89 -19.60
N GLU A 243 2.64 10.21 -20.53
CA GLU A 243 2.82 10.51 -21.96
C GLU A 243 2.34 11.92 -22.32
N TRP A 244 1.17 12.33 -21.84
CA TRP A 244 0.67 13.70 -22.01
C TRP A 244 1.52 14.75 -21.29
N THR A 245 2.13 14.43 -20.17
CA THR A 245 3.08 15.31 -19.47
C THR A 245 4.26 15.67 -20.37
N LYS A 246 4.82 14.71 -21.11
CA LYS A 246 5.93 14.95 -22.05
C LYS A 246 5.54 15.87 -23.20
N ILE A 247 4.31 15.76 -23.69
CA ILE A 247 3.79 16.64 -24.76
C ILE A 247 3.50 18.03 -24.21
N SER A 248 2.89 18.13 -23.02
CA SER A 248 2.56 19.44 -22.42
C SER A 248 3.83 20.29 -22.15
N GLU A 249 4.92 19.64 -21.72
CA GLU A 249 6.21 20.32 -21.55
C GLU A 249 6.76 20.89 -22.88
N LYS A 250 6.62 20.15 -23.98
CA LYS A 250 7.07 20.61 -25.31
C LYS A 250 6.18 21.72 -25.89
N LEU A 251 4.86 21.60 -25.67
CA LEU A 251 3.89 22.59 -26.13
C LEU A 251 3.82 23.82 -25.21
N ASN A 252 4.50 23.80 -24.08
CA ASN A 252 4.48 24.86 -23.07
C ASN A 252 3.05 25.20 -22.58
N ILE A 253 2.24 24.18 -22.27
CA ILE A 253 0.85 24.30 -21.83
C ILE A 253 0.65 23.79 -20.40
N ASP A 254 -0.42 24.25 -19.73
CA ASP A 254 -0.82 23.76 -18.40
C ASP A 254 -1.73 22.54 -18.51
N LEU A 255 -1.13 21.33 -18.40
CA LEU A 255 -1.87 20.07 -18.43
C LEU A 255 -2.81 19.92 -17.23
N LEU A 256 -2.47 20.51 -16.07
CA LEU A 256 -3.35 20.44 -14.88
C LEU A 256 -4.67 21.18 -15.13
N SER A 257 -4.62 22.35 -15.77
CA SER A 257 -5.81 23.12 -16.18
C SER A 257 -6.68 22.30 -17.14
N ILE A 258 -6.06 21.67 -18.14
CA ILE A 258 -6.74 20.80 -19.10
C ILE A 258 -7.41 19.63 -18.38
N ILE A 259 -6.70 18.92 -17.50
CA ILE A 259 -7.25 17.80 -16.71
C ILE A 259 -8.43 18.26 -15.86
N ASN A 260 -8.34 19.43 -15.21
CA ASN A 260 -9.44 19.98 -14.40
C ASN A 260 -10.67 20.29 -15.25
N GLY A 261 -10.50 20.77 -16.49
CA GLY A 261 -11.57 20.95 -17.45
C GLY A 261 -12.24 19.62 -17.83
N ILE A 262 -11.44 18.59 -18.14
CA ILE A 262 -11.92 17.25 -18.52
C ILE A 262 -12.66 16.57 -17.36
N LYS A 263 -12.19 16.74 -16.11
CA LYS A 263 -12.81 16.15 -14.91
C LYS A 263 -14.24 16.63 -14.63
N LYS A 264 -14.69 17.74 -15.22
CA LYS A 264 -16.08 18.20 -15.14
C LYS A 264 -17.06 17.19 -15.75
N ARG A 265 -16.60 16.41 -16.73
CA ARG A 265 -17.37 15.29 -17.26
C ARG A 265 -17.28 14.09 -16.31
N ALA A 266 -18.41 13.64 -15.77
CA ALA A 266 -18.48 12.59 -14.74
C ALA A 266 -17.72 11.31 -15.10
N THR A 267 -17.75 10.90 -16.38
CA THR A 267 -17.06 9.69 -16.88
C THR A 267 -15.53 9.82 -16.91
N HIS A 268 -14.98 11.02 -16.71
CA HIS A 268 -13.53 11.31 -16.77
C HIS A 268 -12.98 11.90 -15.47
N ASN A 269 -13.77 11.91 -14.39
CA ASN A 269 -13.41 12.55 -13.13
C ASN A 269 -12.21 11.89 -12.41
N ASN A 270 -11.87 10.64 -12.76
CA ASN A 270 -10.78 9.86 -12.17
C ASN A 270 -9.46 9.87 -12.96
N ILE A 271 -9.35 10.73 -13.98
CA ILE A 271 -8.09 10.93 -14.70
C ILE A 271 -6.97 11.35 -13.73
N MET A 272 -5.78 10.76 -13.87
CA MET A 272 -4.64 11.03 -12.99
C MET A 272 -3.99 12.38 -13.28
N LEU A 273 -3.07 12.79 -12.40
CA LEU A 273 -2.28 14.00 -12.55
C LEU A 273 -0.83 13.66 -12.92
N PRO A 274 -0.08 14.60 -13.54
CA PRO A 274 1.37 14.49 -13.68
C PRO A 274 2.04 14.21 -12.34
N GLY A 275 3.14 13.45 -12.36
CA GLY A 275 3.85 13.12 -11.13
C GLY A 275 5.21 12.49 -11.37
N LEU A 276 5.99 12.38 -10.28
CA LEU A 276 7.35 11.88 -10.30
C LEU A 276 7.48 10.42 -10.72
N GLY A 277 6.51 9.59 -10.36
CA GLY A 277 6.53 8.16 -10.65
C GLY A 277 5.61 7.34 -9.76
N VAL A 278 5.59 6.03 -10.03
CA VAL A 278 4.77 5.07 -9.30
C VAL A 278 5.60 4.38 -8.22
N GLY A 279 5.19 4.53 -6.99
CA GLY A 279 5.79 3.87 -5.83
C GLY A 279 4.84 2.94 -5.09
N GLY A 280 5.33 2.41 -3.98
CA GLY A 280 4.59 1.49 -3.13
C GLY A 280 4.59 0.05 -3.65
N TYR A 281 4.10 -0.84 -2.80
CA TYR A 281 4.18 -2.27 -3.04
C TYR A 281 3.17 -2.80 -4.07
N CYS A 282 1.98 -2.17 -4.16
CA CYS A 282 0.89 -2.72 -4.96
C CYS A 282 1.04 -2.42 -6.45
N LEU A 283 1.08 -1.14 -6.85
CA LEU A 283 1.08 -0.79 -8.28
C LEU A 283 2.34 -1.19 -9.02
N THR A 284 3.45 -1.39 -8.31
CA THR A 284 4.73 -1.80 -8.91
C THR A 284 4.77 -3.28 -9.29
N LYS A 285 3.88 -4.13 -8.72
CA LYS A 285 3.89 -5.59 -8.96
C LYS A 285 2.54 -6.17 -9.41
N ASP A 286 1.41 -5.75 -8.81
CA ASP A 286 0.12 -6.41 -9.00
C ASP A 286 -0.35 -6.44 -10.47
N PRO A 287 -0.15 -5.39 -11.29
CA PRO A 287 -0.50 -5.47 -12.71
C PRO A 287 0.20 -6.60 -13.46
N SER A 288 1.38 -7.04 -13.01
CA SER A 288 2.10 -8.15 -13.62
C SER A 288 1.49 -9.53 -13.34
N PHE A 289 0.62 -9.64 -12.33
CA PHE A 289 0.05 -10.91 -11.89
C PHE A 289 -0.81 -11.58 -12.95
N ILE A 290 -1.46 -10.81 -13.84
CA ILE A 290 -2.23 -11.39 -14.93
C ILE A 290 -1.36 -12.20 -15.91
N LYS A 291 -0.14 -11.75 -16.18
CA LYS A 291 0.82 -12.50 -17.01
C LYS A 291 1.20 -13.82 -16.34
N TYR A 292 1.32 -13.80 -15.03
CA TYR A 292 1.64 -14.99 -14.25
C TYR A 292 0.47 -15.98 -14.24
N THR A 293 -0.77 -15.50 -14.08
CA THR A 293 -1.99 -16.30 -14.23
C THR A 293 -2.02 -16.98 -15.60
N SER A 294 -1.83 -16.22 -16.67
CA SER A 294 -1.82 -16.75 -18.03
C SER A 294 -0.80 -17.89 -18.18
N LYS A 295 0.45 -17.63 -17.81
CA LYS A 295 1.56 -18.60 -18.01
C LYS A 295 1.46 -19.83 -17.10
N LYS A 296 1.18 -19.65 -15.80
CA LYS A 296 1.32 -20.70 -14.79
C LYS A 296 0.02 -21.42 -14.44
N ILE A 297 -1.12 -20.72 -14.53
CA ILE A 297 -2.43 -21.28 -14.19
C ILE A 297 -3.14 -21.76 -15.46
N LEU A 298 -3.26 -20.87 -16.47
CA LEU A 298 -3.98 -21.19 -17.70
C LEU A 298 -3.15 -21.91 -18.75
N LYS A 299 -1.82 -22.05 -18.56
CA LYS A 299 -0.87 -22.62 -19.52
C LYS A 299 -0.94 -21.93 -20.90
N SER A 300 -1.30 -20.64 -20.90
CA SER A 300 -1.49 -19.82 -22.09
C SER A 300 -0.32 -18.86 -22.29
N GLN A 301 -0.06 -18.49 -23.56
CA GLN A 301 0.94 -17.49 -23.93
C GLN A 301 0.33 -16.13 -24.25
N ASN A 302 -0.85 -15.81 -23.72
CA ASN A 302 -1.51 -14.53 -23.94
C ASN A 302 -0.59 -13.35 -23.61
N LYS A 303 -0.50 -12.42 -24.56
CA LYS A 303 0.23 -11.17 -24.39
C LYS A 303 -0.71 -10.12 -23.78
N PHE A 304 -0.17 -9.28 -22.92
CA PHE A 304 -0.90 -8.16 -22.29
C PHE A 304 -0.16 -6.86 -22.62
N PRO A 305 -0.23 -6.36 -23.89
CA PRO A 305 0.59 -5.26 -24.35
C PRO A 305 0.32 -3.98 -23.56
N ILE A 306 -0.94 -3.60 -23.34
CA ILE A 306 -1.33 -2.39 -22.60
C ILE A 306 -0.75 -2.38 -21.18
N ILE A 307 -0.96 -3.45 -20.43
CA ILE A 307 -0.44 -3.57 -19.04
C ILE A 307 1.09 -3.59 -19.05
N SER A 308 1.70 -4.28 -20.03
CA SER A 308 3.15 -4.36 -20.14
C SER A 308 3.77 -3.01 -20.40
N GLN A 309 3.19 -2.26 -21.32
CA GLN A 309 3.65 -0.92 -21.67
C GLN A 309 3.43 0.07 -20.52
N ALA A 310 2.27 0.02 -19.85
CA ALA A 310 2.00 0.85 -18.66
C ALA A 310 3.04 0.63 -17.55
N ILE A 311 3.40 -0.62 -17.25
CA ILE A 311 4.45 -0.93 -16.27
C ILE A 311 5.81 -0.32 -16.71
N LYS A 312 6.15 -0.41 -18.00
CA LYS A 312 7.39 0.16 -18.55
C LYS A 312 7.40 1.69 -18.44
N VAL A 313 6.32 2.35 -18.86
CA VAL A 313 6.15 3.81 -18.77
C VAL A 313 6.25 4.26 -17.32
N ASN A 314 5.53 3.63 -16.41
CA ASN A 314 5.54 3.99 -14.98
C ASN A 314 6.96 3.89 -14.36
N LYS A 315 7.77 2.91 -14.76
CA LYS A 315 9.17 2.83 -14.34
C LYS A 315 10.04 3.95 -14.93
N GLN A 316 9.66 4.50 -16.07
CA GLN A 316 10.40 5.54 -16.77
C GLN A 316 9.99 6.97 -16.39
N MET A 317 8.89 7.17 -15.63
CA MET A 317 8.41 8.49 -15.19
C MET A 317 9.51 9.31 -14.50
N ILE A 318 10.35 8.67 -13.69
CA ILE A 318 11.50 9.33 -13.04
C ILE A 318 12.44 9.98 -14.04
N LEU A 319 12.63 9.37 -15.22
CA LEU A 319 13.48 9.93 -16.29
C LEU A 319 12.84 11.18 -16.92
N THR A 320 11.52 11.22 -17.03
CA THR A 320 10.77 12.41 -17.48
C THR A 320 11.04 13.57 -16.54
N SER A 321 10.88 13.36 -15.24
CA SER A 321 11.15 14.35 -14.19
C SER A 321 12.61 14.79 -14.15
N LEU A 322 13.57 13.86 -14.34
CA LEU A 322 14.99 14.21 -14.43
C LEU A 322 15.30 15.10 -15.64
N LYS A 323 14.73 14.78 -16.82
CA LYS A 323 14.88 15.59 -18.04
C LYS A 323 14.30 16.99 -17.81
N PHE A 324 13.14 17.09 -17.18
CA PHE A 324 12.51 18.37 -16.84
C PHE A 324 13.40 19.23 -15.95
N VAL A 325 13.94 18.69 -14.84
CA VAL A 325 14.83 19.46 -13.95
C VAL A 325 16.12 19.85 -14.67
N LYS A 326 16.72 18.95 -15.46
CA LYS A 326 17.93 19.23 -16.24
C LYS A 326 17.73 20.31 -17.31
N SER A 327 16.55 20.43 -17.89
CA SER A 327 16.28 21.47 -18.89
C SER A 327 16.29 22.90 -18.31
N LYS A 328 16.14 23.02 -16.97
CA LYS A 328 16.09 24.31 -16.27
C LYS A 328 17.43 24.69 -15.62
N THR A 329 18.34 23.72 -15.37
CA THR A 329 19.61 24.02 -14.68
C THR A 329 20.63 22.88 -14.79
N ASN A 330 21.92 23.24 -14.64
CA ASN A 330 22.99 22.27 -14.44
C ASN A 330 22.93 21.77 -12.97
N LEU A 331 23.05 20.45 -12.79
CA LEU A 331 22.93 19.79 -11.49
C LEU A 331 24.28 19.58 -10.78
N ARG A 332 25.41 19.61 -11.53
CA ARG A 332 26.74 19.30 -11.00
C ARG A 332 27.11 20.28 -9.90
N ASN A 333 27.59 19.75 -8.78
CA ASN A 333 28.00 20.48 -7.55
C ASN A 333 26.89 21.28 -6.87
N LYS A 334 25.63 21.25 -7.34
CA LYS A 334 24.51 21.91 -6.69
C LYS A 334 24.09 21.21 -5.40
N LYS A 335 23.78 21.99 -4.36
CA LYS A 335 23.13 21.50 -3.14
C LYS A 335 21.63 21.41 -3.38
N ILE A 336 21.12 20.20 -3.40
CA ILE A 336 19.70 19.91 -3.72
C ILE A 336 19.02 19.33 -2.50
N MET A 337 17.90 19.92 -2.07
CA MET A 337 17.02 19.36 -1.06
C MET A 337 15.81 18.70 -1.74
N ILE A 338 15.60 17.41 -1.47
CA ILE A 338 14.41 16.68 -1.84
C ILE A 338 13.43 16.70 -0.65
N CYS A 339 12.23 17.22 -0.88
CA CYS A 339 11.17 17.27 0.12
C CYS A 339 10.18 16.13 -0.08
N GLY A 340 10.33 15.08 0.75
CA GLY A 340 9.55 13.84 0.72
C GLY A 340 10.33 12.65 0.18
N GLY A 341 10.51 11.62 1.01
CA GLY A 341 11.22 10.38 0.69
C GLY A 341 10.31 9.15 0.67
N SER A 342 9.13 9.21 1.28
CA SER A 342 8.12 8.15 1.24
C SER A 342 7.48 8.03 -0.16
N TYR A 343 6.82 6.90 -0.44
CA TYR A 343 6.11 6.77 -1.72
C TYR A 343 4.74 7.47 -1.71
N LYS A 344 4.26 7.88 -0.54
CA LYS A 344 2.96 8.50 -0.34
C LYS A 344 3.01 9.49 0.84
N GLU A 345 2.16 10.50 0.77
CA GLU A 345 2.02 11.52 1.80
C GLU A 345 1.69 10.95 3.20
N ASP A 346 2.23 11.59 4.24
CA ASP A 346 1.97 11.34 5.65
C ASP A 346 2.20 9.88 6.09
N THR A 347 3.22 9.23 5.53
CA THR A 347 3.67 7.88 5.90
C THR A 347 5.20 7.80 5.95
N ASN A 348 5.74 6.81 6.65
CA ASN A 348 7.16 6.46 6.64
C ASN A 348 7.52 5.33 5.65
N ASP A 349 6.61 4.99 4.73
CA ASP A 349 6.82 3.87 3.80
C ASP A 349 7.65 4.28 2.58
N MET A 350 8.91 3.85 2.55
CA MET A 350 9.84 4.09 1.45
C MET A 350 9.89 2.97 0.38
N ARG A 351 9.02 1.96 0.47
CA ARG A 351 9.08 0.83 -0.45
C ARG A 351 8.83 1.28 -1.89
N TYR A 352 9.80 1.02 -2.75
CA TYR A 352 9.76 1.44 -4.16
C TYR A 352 9.47 2.95 -4.35
N SER A 353 9.98 3.79 -3.45
CA SER A 353 9.78 5.24 -3.54
C SER A 353 10.46 5.82 -4.77
N PRO A 354 9.70 6.51 -5.65
CA PRO A 354 10.28 7.24 -6.78
C PRO A 354 11.20 8.37 -6.33
N SER A 355 10.91 9.00 -5.18
CA SER A 355 11.72 10.09 -4.62
C SER A 355 13.12 9.64 -4.25
N ILE A 356 13.25 8.45 -3.64
CA ILE A 356 14.56 7.87 -3.30
C ILE A 356 15.35 7.53 -4.58
N GLU A 357 14.71 6.90 -5.56
CA GLU A 357 15.37 6.58 -6.85
C GLU A 357 15.79 7.86 -7.58
N PHE A 358 14.94 8.89 -7.56
CA PHE A 358 15.23 10.20 -8.14
C PHE A 358 16.43 10.86 -7.44
N ALA A 359 16.48 10.86 -6.11
CA ALA A 359 17.59 11.38 -5.32
C ALA A 359 18.91 10.67 -5.64
N ILE A 360 18.89 9.34 -5.76
CA ILE A 360 20.07 8.54 -6.14
C ILE A 360 20.57 8.93 -7.55
N ARG A 361 19.66 9.16 -8.49
CA ARG A 361 20.03 9.57 -9.86
C ARG A 361 20.61 10.98 -9.92
N LEU A 362 20.06 11.92 -9.16
CA LEU A 362 20.63 13.28 -9.04
C LEU A 362 22.05 13.22 -8.46
N LYS A 363 22.28 12.40 -7.44
CA LYS A 363 23.62 12.18 -6.86
C LYS A 363 24.59 11.62 -7.91
N LYS A 364 24.19 10.64 -8.72
CA LYS A 364 25.00 10.10 -9.82
C LYS A 364 25.34 11.13 -10.90
N MET A 365 24.57 12.22 -11.00
CA MET A 365 24.83 13.35 -11.87
C MET A 365 25.73 14.42 -11.25
N GLY A 366 26.32 14.16 -10.09
CA GLY A 366 27.27 15.03 -9.40
C GLY A 366 26.62 16.07 -8.47
N ALA A 367 25.33 15.94 -8.15
CA ALA A 367 24.68 16.82 -7.17
C ALA A 367 24.97 16.37 -5.73
N LYS A 368 24.99 17.33 -4.79
CA LYS A 368 25.01 17.09 -3.35
C LYS A 368 23.56 17.03 -2.86
N VAL A 369 23.02 15.80 -2.69
CA VAL A 369 21.60 15.56 -2.43
C VAL A 369 21.33 15.35 -0.95
N PHE A 370 20.37 16.10 -0.43
CA PHE A 370 19.83 16.04 0.92
C PHE A 370 18.36 15.67 0.86
N LEU A 371 17.90 14.81 1.75
CA LEU A 371 16.50 14.39 1.84
C LEU A 371 15.89 14.89 3.15
N HIS A 372 14.80 15.63 3.03
CA HIS A 372 13.94 16.03 4.14
C HIS A 372 12.61 15.33 4.05
N ASP A 373 12.26 14.56 5.09
CA ASP A 373 10.96 13.91 5.21
C ASP A 373 10.54 13.88 6.69
N PRO A 374 9.35 14.38 7.04
CA PRO A 374 8.92 14.49 8.44
C PRO A 374 8.60 13.12 9.10
N TRP A 375 8.50 12.05 8.33
CA TRP A 375 8.08 10.72 8.77
C TRP A 375 9.19 9.66 8.73
N ILE A 376 10.29 9.94 8.02
CA ILE A 376 11.40 9.00 7.83
C ILE A 376 12.52 9.36 8.81
N LYS A 377 13.10 8.34 9.44
CA LYS A 377 14.22 8.52 10.38
C LYS A 377 15.55 8.60 9.63
N GLU A 378 16.48 9.38 10.16
CA GLU A 378 17.84 9.58 9.62
C GLU A 378 18.52 8.26 9.22
N LYS A 379 18.59 7.29 10.14
CA LYS A 379 19.19 5.97 9.91
C LYS A 379 18.67 5.25 8.66
N GLU A 380 17.39 5.43 8.33
CA GLU A 380 16.78 4.80 7.13
C GLU A 380 17.25 5.47 5.84
N ILE A 381 17.58 6.76 5.87
CA ILE A 381 18.08 7.56 4.74
C ILE A 381 19.57 7.34 4.54
N GLU A 382 20.34 7.27 5.61
CA GLU A 382 21.79 6.98 5.56
C GLU A 382 22.07 5.64 4.87
N LEU A 383 21.24 4.62 5.11
CA LEU A 383 21.32 3.33 4.40
C LEU A 383 21.18 3.46 2.87
N LYS A 384 20.62 4.57 2.37
CA LYS A 384 20.53 4.91 0.94
C LYS A 384 21.70 5.76 0.45
N LYS A 385 22.67 6.08 1.32
CA LYS A 385 23.83 6.94 1.01
C LYS A 385 23.40 8.34 0.52
N ILE A 386 22.33 8.89 1.08
CA ILE A 386 21.81 10.23 0.87
C ILE A 386 21.95 10.99 2.19
N PHE A 387 22.29 12.29 2.15
CA PHE A 387 22.36 13.09 3.37
C PHE A 387 20.95 13.32 3.93
N PHE A 388 20.81 13.19 5.24
CA PHE A 388 19.56 13.53 5.93
C PHE A 388 19.52 15.02 6.24
N GLN A 389 18.34 15.62 6.07
CA GLN A 389 18.06 17.00 6.46
C GLN A 389 16.87 17.00 7.43
N GLU A 390 17.13 17.19 8.72
CA GLU A 390 16.11 17.09 9.76
C GLU A 390 14.98 18.11 9.59
N LYS A 391 15.35 19.37 9.30
CA LYS A 391 14.37 20.47 9.17
C LYS A 391 14.43 21.06 7.76
N PHE A 392 13.29 21.57 7.30
CA PHE A 392 13.25 22.36 6.07
C PHE A 392 14.22 23.53 6.19
N ASN A 393 15.05 23.72 5.16
CA ASN A 393 16.09 24.77 5.13
C ASN A 393 16.07 25.46 3.77
N GLU A 394 16.11 26.79 3.79
CA GLU A 394 16.04 27.62 2.61
C GLU A 394 17.40 27.88 1.92
N LYS A 395 18.51 27.37 2.49
CA LYS A 395 19.88 27.67 2.03
C LYS A 395 20.40 26.77 0.90
N PHE A 396 19.50 26.05 0.21
CA PHE A 396 19.84 25.19 -0.92
C PHE A 396 19.84 25.95 -2.25
N ASP A 397 20.56 25.42 -3.25
CA ASP A 397 20.53 25.96 -4.62
C ASP A 397 19.25 25.52 -5.32
N ILE A 398 18.76 24.32 -5.01
CA ILE A 398 17.57 23.71 -5.59
C ILE A 398 16.76 23.04 -4.49
N ILE A 399 15.44 23.26 -4.47
CA ILE A 399 14.49 22.57 -3.59
C ILE A 399 13.45 21.88 -4.49
N ILE A 400 13.25 20.58 -4.29
CA ILE A 400 12.36 19.76 -5.11
C ILE A 400 11.32 19.08 -4.23
N PHE A 401 10.06 19.40 -4.43
CA PHE A 401 8.93 18.75 -3.75
C PHE A 401 8.53 17.51 -4.52
N THR A 402 8.57 16.35 -3.85
CA THR A 402 8.32 15.04 -4.43
C THR A 402 7.18 14.28 -3.75
N VAL A 403 6.82 14.65 -2.50
CA VAL A 403 5.68 14.08 -1.75
C VAL A 403 4.94 15.20 -1.03
N GLY A 404 3.62 15.25 -1.20
CA GLY A 404 2.75 16.30 -0.69
C GLY A 404 2.38 16.15 0.79
N HIS A 405 3.36 16.00 1.70
CA HIS A 405 3.08 15.94 3.14
C HIS A 405 2.33 17.17 3.64
N LYS A 406 1.40 16.98 4.57
CA LYS A 406 0.64 18.11 5.17
C LYS A 406 1.53 19.17 5.77
N LEU A 407 2.69 18.80 6.32
CA LEU A 407 3.65 19.75 6.88
C LEU A 407 4.23 20.66 5.81
N PHE A 408 4.45 20.19 4.60
CA PHE A 408 4.97 21.03 3.52
C PHE A 408 3.97 22.10 3.05
N LYS A 409 2.67 21.85 3.19
CA LYS A 409 1.61 22.84 2.90
C LYS A 409 1.60 24.03 3.84
N LYS A 410 2.38 23.98 4.95
CA LYS A 410 2.55 25.08 5.92
C LYS A 410 3.83 25.92 5.67
N ILE A 411 4.70 25.50 4.75
CA ILE A 411 5.95 26.22 4.44
C ILE A 411 5.62 27.57 3.83
N LYS A 412 6.26 28.62 4.36
CA LYS A 412 6.23 29.99 3.83
C LYS A 412 7.53 30.25 3.06
N PHE A 413 7.43 30.72 1.83
CA PHE A 413 8.56 30.83 0.89
C PHE A 413 9.27 32.19 0.90
N HIS A 414 8.94 33.11 1.81
CA HIS A 414 9.53 34.44 1.86
C HIS A 414 11.02 34.45 2.25
N LYS A 415 11.49 33.42 2.95
CA LYS A 415 12.89 33.27 3.40
C LYS A 415 13.79 32.54 2.40
N ILE A 416 13.24 32.01 1.32
CA ILE A 416 14.04 31.27 0.35
C ILE A 416 14.95 32.23 -0.42
N LYS A 417 16.21 31.82 -0.61
CA LYS A 417 17.19 32.57 -1.42
C LYS A 417 16.59 33.01 -2.75
N LYS A 418 16.87 34.26 -3.18
CA LYS A 418 16.38 34.81 -4.44
C LYS A 418 16.70 33.95 -5.66
N ASN A 419 17.87 33.30 -5.66
CA ASN A 419 18.37 32.47 -6.77
C ASN A 419 18.10 30.94 -6.57
N CYS A 420 17.38 30.52 -5.53
CA CYS A 420 17.02 29.13 -5.35
C CYS A 420 15.96 28.70 -6.36
N LEU A 421 16.22 27.58 -7.06
CA LEU A 421 15.26 26.98 -7.98
C LEU A 421 14.29 26.09 -7.19
N LEU A 422 13.01 26.27 -7.41
CA LEU A 422 11.95 25.51 -6.78
C LEU A 422 11.26 24.61 -7.81
N PHE A 423 11.14 23.34 -7.51
CA PHE A 423 10.41 22.39 -8.34
C PHE A 423 9.31 21.69 -7.55
N ASP A 424 8.12 21.62 -8.13
CA ASP A 424 7.04 20.73 -7.68
C ASP A 424 6.84 19.63 -8.73
N LEU A 425 7.32 18.44 -8.43
CA LEU A 425 7.27 17.29 -9.36
C LEU A 425 6.08 16.38 -9.15
N ASN A 426 5.22 16.67 -8.14
CA ASN A 426 4.15 15.75 -7.79
C ASN A 426 2.89 16.45 -7.24
N ASN A 427 2.66 17.71 -7.63
CA ASN A 427 1.55 18.55 -7.17
C ASN A 427 1.47 18.60 -5.63
N CYS A 428 2.61 18.83 -4.98
CA CYS A 428 2.75 18.84 -3.53
C CYS A 428 2.26 20.12 -2.87
N LEU A 429 2.38 21.26 -3.58
CA LEU A 429 2.07 22.59 -3.06
C LEU A 429 0.58 22.90 -3.21
N ASN A 430 0.05 23.68 -2.25
CA ASN A 430 -1.32 24.16 -2.32
C ASN A 430 -1.45 25.43 -3.18
N GLN A 431 -2.68 25.81 -3.53
CA GLN A 431 -2.93 26.96 -4.41
C GLN A 431 -2.41 28.28 -3.83
N SER A 432 -2.50 28.51 -2.51
CA SER A 432 -1.95 29.71 -1.87
C SER A 432 -0.44 29.80 -2.02
N GLN A 433 0.27 28.68 -1.84
CA GLN A 433 1.71 28.60 -2.05
C GLN A 433 2.10 28.86 -3.52
N ILE A 434 1.37 28.25 -4.45
CA ILE A 434 1.57 28.45 -5.89
C ILE A 434 1.36 29.91 -6.25
N SER A 435 0.28 30.54 -5.77
CA SER A 435 0.00 31.96 -6.00
C SER A 435 1.10 32.87 -5.46
N SER A 436 1.67 32.56 -4.27
CA SER A 436 2.78 33.32 -3.71
C SER A 436 4.10 33.20 -4.49
N LEU A 437 4.22 32.14 -5.30
CA LEU A 437 5.40 31.85 -6.12
C LEU A 437 5.22 32.21 -7.60
N LYS A 438 4.02 32.55 -8.04
CA LYS A 438 3.66 32.77 -9.45
C LYS A 438 4.58 33.79 -10.17
N ASN A 439 4.99 34.84 -9.49
CA ASN A 439 5.86 35.88 -10.06
C ASN A 439 7.36 35.56 -9.97
N LYS A 440 7.72 34.38 -9.40
CA LYS A 440 9.12 33.96 -9.30
C LYS A 440 9.55 33.22 -10.57
N LYS A 441 10.48 33.77 -11.33
CA LYS A 441 11.07 33.11 -12.53
C LYS A 441 11.77 31.79 -12.24
N ASN A 442 11.99 31.44 -10.96
CA ASN A 442 12.71 30.26 -10.50
C ASN A 442 11.80 29.17 -9.94
N PHE A 443 10.50 29.19 -10.24
CA PHE A 443 9.55 28.20 -9.79
C PHE A 443 8.98 27.41 -10.98
N PHE A 444 8.98 26.07 -10.87
CA PHE A 444 8.61 25.15 -11.94
C PHE A 444 7.72 24.02 -11.40
N ILE A 445 6.65 23.72 -12.09
CA ILE A 445 5.74 22.61 -11.79
C ILE A 445 5.71 21.64 -12.97
N LEU A 446 5.94 20.35 -12.74
CA LEU A 446 5.93 19.34 -13.79
C LEU A 446 4.54 19.25 -14.44
N GLY A 447 4.49 19.37 -15.78
CA GLY A 447 3.25 19.36 -16.55
C GLY A 447 2.41 20.63 -16.41
N ARG A 448 2.97 21.72 -15.89
CA ARG A 448 2.28 22.98 -15.72
C ARG A 448 3.16 24.16 -16.10
N ASN A 449 2.99 24.65 -17.31
CA ASN A 449 3.65 25.83 -17.82
C ASN A 449 2.65 26.99 -17.91
N ASN A 450 3.13 28.24 -17.88
CA ASN A 450 2.32 29.47 -18.00
C ASN A 450 1.18 29.58 -16.97
N TYR A 451 1.47 29.38 -15.69
CA TYR A 451 0.52 29.50 -14.58
C TYR A 451 0.61 30.83 -13.86
#